data_773840f3f9d3111ab4d5e80f9f74d567
#
_entry.id   773840f3f9d3111ab4d5e80f9f74d567
#
_cell.length_a   1.000
_cell.length_b   1.000
_cell.length_c   1.000
_cell.angle_alpha   90.00
_cell.angle_beta   90.00
_cell.angle_gamma   90.00
#
_symmetry.space_group_name_H-M   'P 1'
#
loop_
_entity.id
_entity.type
_entity.pdbx_description
1 polymer ?
#
loop_
_entity_poly.entity_id
_entity_poly.type
_entity_poly.pdbx_seq_one_letter_code
_entity_poly.pdbx_strand_id
1 'polypeptide(L)' 'MIIVNDKQLKTLIVKKRTYIKDACTKNLYIEAKDSLKGTIIFFYFRYRLNKKIQSIKIGKYPTTTLSSAREKANIFN' A
#
# COMPACT_ATOMS: atom_id res chain seq x y z
N MET A 1 -8.96 -2.89 -8.30
CA MET A 1 -8.82 -3.89 -7.21
C MET A 1 -8.67 -3.18 -5.89
N ILE A 2 -9.25 -3.73 -4.85
CA ILE A 2 -9.21 -3.18 -3.50
C ILE A 2 -8.67 -4.25 -2.56
N ILE A 3 -7.74 -3.86 -1.67
CA ILE A 3 -7.19 -4.79 -0.68
C ILE A 3 -8.02 -4.72 0.59
N VAL A 4 -8.52 -5.88 1.01
CA VAL A 4 -9.33 -6.02 2.22
C VAL A 4 -8.56 -6.72 3.34
N ASN A 5 -7.72 -7.70 3.00
CA ASN A 5 -7.00 -8.48 3.99
C ASN A 5 -5.60 -8.88 3.51
N ASP A 6 -4.81 -9.40 4.45
CA ASP A 6 -3.42 -9.80 4.22
C ASP A 6 -3.29 -10.94 3.21
N LYS A 7 -4.28 -11.82 3.15
CA LYS A 7 -4.26 -12.95 2.22
C LYS A 7 -4.20 -12.47 0.77
N GLN A 8 -4.86 -11.36 0.45
CA GLN A 8 -4.82 -10.80 -0.89
C GLN A 8 -3.41 -10.34 -1.25
N LEU A 9 -2.66 -9.80 -0.28
CA LEU A 9 -1.28 -9.39 -0.51
C LEU A 9 -0.37 -10.58 -0.76
N LYS A 10 -0.58 -11.67 -0.01
CA LYS A 10 0.26 -12.87 -0.15
C LYS A 10 0.11 -13.52 -1.52
N THR A 11 -1.06 -13.40 -2.13
CA THR A 11 -1.33 -14.03 -3.42
C THR A 11 -1.29 -13.04 -4.58
N LEU A 12 -1.00 -11.78 -4.31
CA LEU A 12 -0.99 -10.74 -5.33
C LEU A 12 0.18 -10.92 -6.29
N ILE A 13 -0.15 -11.02 -7.57
CA ILE A 13 0.83 -11.12 -8.65
C ILE A 13 0.50 -10.05 -9.67
N VAL A 14 1.46 -9.21 -10.02
CA VAL A 14 1.28 -8.18 -11.03
C VAL A 14 2.39 -8.26 -12.06
N LYS A 15 2.08 -7.90 -13.30
CA LYS A 15 3.07 -7.88 -14.39
C LYS A 15 3.63 -6.48 -14.64
N LYS A 16 3.04 -5.48 -14.03
CA LYS A 16 3.49 -4.10 -14.14
C LYS A 16 3.12 -3.37 -12.86
N ARG A 17 3.71 -2.19 -12.66
CA ARG A 17 3.41 -1.38 -11.47
C ARG A 17 1.92 -1.09 -11.38
N THR A 18 1.34 -1.41 -10.26
CA THR A 18 -0.09 -1.26 -10.00
C THR A 18 -0.29 -0.59 -8.65
N TYR A 19 -1.19 0.36 -8.59
CA TYR A 19 -1.56 1.02 -7.33
C TYR A 19 -2.94 0.53 -6.91
N ILE A 20 -3.05 0.11 -5.66
CA ILE A 20 -4.27 -0.48 -5.12
C ILE A 20 -4.64 0.28 -3.85
N LYS A 21 -5.93 0.63 -3.73
CA LYS A 21 -6.43 1.31 -2.55
C LYS A 21 -6.82 0.30 -1.48
N ASP A 22 -6.48 0.59 -0.21
CA ASP A 22 -6.97 -0.24 0.90
C ASP A 22 -8.44 0.06 1.15
N ALA A 23 -9.23 -1.00 1.39
CA ALA A 23 -10.66 -0.88 1.60
C ALA A 23 -11.03 -0.33 2.98
N CYS A 24 -10.17 -0.56 3.97
CA CYS A 24 -10.49 -0.27 5.37
C CYS A 24 -9.93 1.05 5.89
N THR A 25 -8.84 1.52 5.31
CA THR A 25 -8.13 2.69 5.82
C THR A 25 -8.08 3.79 4.76
N LYS A 26 -8.57 4.96 5.13
CA LYS A 26 -8.57 6.11 4.25
C LYS A 26 -7.13 6.54 3.92
N ASN A 27 -6.89 6.87 2.66
CA ASN A 27 -5.61 7.37 2.15
C ASN A 27 -4.46 6.37 2.19
N LEU A 28 -4.71 5.11 2.51
CA LEU A 28 -3.71 4.06 2.44
C LEU A 28 -3.72 3.44 1.04
N TYR A 29 -2.58 3.47 0.38
CA TYR A 29 -2.40 2.90 -0.95
C TYR A 29 -1.28 1.90 -0.96
N ILE A 30 -1.40 0.92 -1.82
CA ILE A 30 -0.45 -0.17 -1.96
C ILE A 30 0.12 -0.11 -3.36
N GLU A 31 1.44 -0.03 -3.47
CA GLU A 31 2.13 -0.12 -4.75
C GLU A 31 2.64 -1.53 -4.92
N ALA A 32 2.19 -2.21 -5.96
CA ALA A 32 2.68 -3.53 -6.31
C ALA A 32 3.41 -3.43 -7.64
N LYS A 33 4.61 -3.98 -7.72
CA LYS A 33 5.37 -3.97 -8.97
C LYS A 33 6.06 -5.30 -9.20
N ASP A 34 6.27 -5.64 -10.47
CA ASP A 34 6.96 -6.84 -10.86
C ASP A 34 8.46 -6.68 -10.70
N SER A 35 9.14 -7.75 -10.30
CA SER A 35 10.59 -7.77 -10.23
C SER A 35 11.08 -9.17 -10.57
N LEU A 36 12.41 -9.32 -10.72
CA LEU A 36 13.00 -10.62 -11.01
C LEU A 36 12.74 -11.66 -9.93
N LYS A 37 12.46 -11.21 -8.71
CA LYS A 37 12.17 -12.08 -7.57
C LYS A 37 10.69 -12.22 -7.28
N GLY A 38 9.81 -11.71 -8.17
CA GLY A 38 8.38 -11.75 -7.98
C GLY A 38 7.80 -10.38 -7.71
N THR A 39 6.60 -10.34 -7.13
CA THR A 39 5.92 -9.08 -6.85
C THR A 39 6.46 -8.43 -5.59
N ILE A 40 6.81 -7.14 -5.70
CA ILE A 40 7.25 -6.34 -4.56
C ILE A 40 6.13 -5.39 -4.18
N ILE A 41 5.82 -5.32 -2.88
CA ILE A 41 4.69 -4.55 -2.37
C ILE A 41 5.18 -3.50 -1.39
N PHE A 42 4.76 -2.24 -1.61
CA PHE A 42 5.05 -1.12 -0.71
C PHE A 42 3.75 -0.49 -0.26
N PHE A 43 3.75 0.07 0.96
CA PHE A 43 2.62 0.81 1.49
C PHE A 43 2.92 2.30 1.49
N TYR A 44 1.94 3.11 1.07
CA TYR A 44 2.05 4.57 1.02
C TYR A 44 0.81 5.20 1.62
N PHE A 45 1.03 6.31 2.32
CA PHE A 45 -0.05 7.20 2.76
C PHE A 45 -0.09 8.39 1.83
N ARG A 46 -1.23 8.61 1.16
CA ARG A 46 -1.41 9.75 0.27
C ARG A 46 -2.26 10.81 0.94
N TYR A 47 -1.85 12.06 0.80
CA TYR A 47 -2.60 13.17 1.34
C TYR A 47 -2.47 14.37 0.39
N ARG A 48 -3.39 15.35 0.53
CA ARG A 48 -3.35 16.56 -0.26
C ARG A 48 -2.88 17.71 0.61
N LEU A 49 -1.88 18.42 0.14
CA LEU A 49 -1.34 19.60 0.81
C LEU A 49 -1.16 20.71 -0.22
N ASN A 50 -1.79 21.87 0.02
CA ASN A 50 -1.71 23.03 -0.88
C ASN A 50 -2.04 22.67 -2.35
N LYS A 51 -3.10 21.90 -2.53
CA LYS A 51 -3.58 21.45 -3.85
C LYS A 51 -2.65 20.47 -4.55
N LYS A 52 -1.62 19.97 -3.86
CA LYS A 52 -0.70 18.98 -4.39
C LYS A 52 -0.85 17.66 -3.63
N ILE A 53 -0.77 16.55 -4.35
CA ILE A 53 -0.83 15.24 -3.72
C ILE A 53 0.57 14.84 -3.28
N GLN A 54 0.70 14.52 -1.99
CA GLN A 54 1.95 14.06 -1.40
C GLN A 54 1.82 12.60 -0.99
N SER A 55 2.93 11.88 -0.92
CA SER A 55 2.96 10.49 -0.49
C SER A 55 4.03 10.28 0.55
N ILE A 56 3.71 9.51 1.59
CA ILE A 56 4.68 9.11 2.60
C ILE A 56 4.81 7.59 2.49
N LYS A 57 6.03 7.11 2.31
CA LYS A 57 6.29 5.67 2.26
C LYS A 57 6.23 5.12 3.68
N ILE A 58 5.31 4.18 3.91
CA ILE A 58 5.13 3.57 5.23
C ILE A 58 6.09 2.41 5.41
N GLY A 59 6.19 1.53 4.42
CA GLY A 59 7.07 0.39 4.51
C GLY A 59 6.87 -0.60 3.37
N LYS A 60 7.59 -1.72 3.45
CA LYS A 60 7.57 -2.78 2.45
C LYS A 60 7.01 -4.06 3.06
N TYR A 61 6.09 -4.70 2.34
CA TYR A 61 5.56 -6.01 2.71
C TYR A 61 6.61 -7.10 2.41
N PRO A 62 6.81 -8.12 3.21
CA PRO A 62 6.11 -8.45 4.44
C PRO A 62 6.74 -7.88 5.72
N THR A 63 7.85 -7.15 5.62
CA THR A 63 8.48 -6.52 6.79
C THR A 63 7.49 -5.62 7.52
N THR A 64 6.73 -4.83 6.75
CA THR A 64 5.60 -4.07 7.27
C THR A 64 4.33 -4.84 6.89
N THR A 65 3.54 -5.26 7.86
CA THR A 65 2.30 -5.97 7.61
C THR A 65 1.18 -5.02 7.24
N LEU A 66 0.11 -5.54 6.67
CA LEU A 66 -1.06 -4.73 6.34
C LEU A 66 -1.66 -4.08 7.59
N SER A 67 -1.73 -4.83 8.69
CA SER A 67 -2.22 -4.31 9.97
C SER A 67 -1.37 -3.15 10.47
N SER A 68 -0.05 -3.30 10.41
CA SER A 68 0.88 -2.25 10.82
C SER A 68 0.77 -1.01 9.93
N ALA A 69 0.62 -1.22 8.62
CA ALA A 69 0.46 -0.12 7.67
C ALA A 69 -0.83 0.66 7.93
N ARG A 70 -1.93 -0.04 8.22
CA ARG A 70 -3.20 0.58 8.56
C ARG A 70 -3.11 1.40 9.83
N GLU A 71 -2.42 0.86 10.83
CA GLU A 71 -2.21 1.56 12.09
C GLU A 71 -1.44 2.85 11.88
N LYS A 72 -0.35 2.82 11.13
CA LYS A 72 0.45 4.00 10.82
C LYS A 72 -0.34 5.02 9.99
N ALA A 73 -1.12 4.56 9.02
CA ALA A 73 -1.96 5.44 8.22
C ALA A 73 -3.00 6.15 9.07
N ASN A 74 -3.57 5.46 10.05
CA ASN A 74 -4.55 6.05 10.98
C ASN A 74 -3.93 7.13 11.87
N ILE A 75 -2.66 7.02 12.18
CA ILE A 75 -1.95 8.07 12.93
C ILE A 75 -1.84 9.34 12.10
N PHE A 76 -1.66 9.22 10.79
CA PHE A 76 -1.58 10.37 9.88
C PHE A 76 -2.94 10.97 9.57
N ASN A 77 -3.99 10.18 9.66
CA ASN A 77 -5.37 10.68 9.46
C ASN A 77 -5.88 11.49 10.71
#